data_75c67547d2ac9baa929c551f5b2fe43f
#
_entry.id   75c67547d2ac9baa929c551f5b2fe43f
#
_cell.length_a   1.000
_cell.length_b   1.000
_cell.length_c   1.000
_cell.angle_alpha   90.00
_cell.angle_beta   90.00
_cell.angle_gamma   90.00
#
_symmetry.space_group_name_H-M   'P 1'
#
loop_
_entity.id
_entity.type
_entity.pdbx_description
1 polymer ?
#
loop_
_entity_poly.entity_id
_entity_poly.type
_entity_poly.pdbx_seq_one_letter_code
_entity_poly.pdbx_strand_id
1 'polypeptide(L)'
;NRLRTEIDFYNRLRTGMNRPSQMSIHLTGAYSAPRANIGDLLNRGLELNLTWKDKIGNVEYSVNLNGAYNRTVLKEWNEFLSRGWVYLDMPYHFLYVYENNGIAQTWQDIYNNTPQGLSPGDVIRKDLNGDGIIDGKDKKAYPNIQRDRPTTTYGITLQAAWKGFDISMLFNGGLGRKDFWLTDFNNTAFADRRYASTW
;
A
#
# COMPACT_ATOMS: atom_id res chain seq x y z
N ASN A 1 -14.48 -34.20 13.15
CA ASN A 1 -14.77 -32.78 13.20
C ASN A 1 -14.87 -32.23 11.77
N ARG A 2 -16.02 -31.63 11.44
CA ARG A 2 -16.26 -31.02 10.11
C ARG A 2 -15.61 -29.64 10.00
N LEU A 3 -15.55 -28.90 11.09
CA LEU A 3 -15.00 -27.55 11.14
C LEU A 3 -13.69 -27.51 11.93
N ARG A 4 -12.66 -26.90 11.34
CA ARG A 4 -11.41 -26.51 11.99
C ARG A 4 -11.25 -25.01 11.85
N THR A 5 -10.96 -24.35 12.94
CA THR A 5 -10.76 -22.89 13.02
C THR A 5 -9.44 -22.60 13.69
N GLU A 6 -8.64 -21.71 13.12
CA GLU A 6 -7.41 -21.18 13.70
C GLU A 6 -7.49 -19.67 13.59
N ILE A 7 -7.24 -18.99 14.71
CA ILE A 7 -7.25 -17.51 14.78
C ILE A 7 -6.01 -17.09 15.54
N ASP A 8 -5.17 -16.28 14.89
CA ASP A 8 -3.94 -15.78 15.47
C ASP A 8 -3.95 -14.25 15.53
N PHE A 9 -3.71 -13.72 16.71
CA PHE A 9 -3.48 -12.30 16.95
C PHE A 9 -2.02 -12.08 17.27
N TYR A 10 -1.36 -11.19 16.58
CA TYR A 10 0.02 -10.87 16.88
C TYR A 10 0.28 -9.38 17.04
N ASN A 11 1.25 -9.07 17.90
CA ASN A 11 1.75 -7.73 18.16
C ASN A 11 3.27 -7.83 18.34
N ARG A 12 4.03 -7.37 17.34
CA ARG A 12 5.49 -7.48 17.31
C ARG A 12 6.13 -6.10 17.23
N LEU A 13 6.91 -5.75 18.22
CA LEU A 13 7.75 -4.57 18.18
C LEU A 13 9.15 -4.98 17.69
N ARG A 14 9.61 -4.34 16.62
CA ARG A 14 10.98 -4.45 16.13
C ARG A 14 11.70 -3.15 16.42
N THR A 15 12.69 -3.22 17.29
CA THR A 15 13.51 -2.07 17.72
C THR A 15 14.85 -2.03 17.00
N GLY A 16 15.43 -0.85 16.92
CA GLY A 16 16.79 -0.66 16.45
C GLY A 16 17.01 -1.07 15.00
N MET A 17 16.18 -0.60 14.08
CA MET A 17 16.37 -0.87 12.66
C MET A 17 17.69 -0.29 12.16
N ASN A 18 18.46 -1.09 11.45
CA ASN A 18 19.71 -0.66 10.83
C ASN A 18 19.43 0.23 9.60
N ARG A 19 19.56 1.54 9.77
CA ARG A 19 19.29 2.57 8.75
C ARG A 19 20.49 3.51 8.59
N PRO A 20 20.65 4.17 7.42
CA PRO A 20 21.61 5.25 7.30
C PRO A 20 21.35 6.32 8.34
N SER A 21 22.35 6.74 9.09
CA SER A 21 22.25 7.84 10.05
C SER A 21 22.18 9.18 9.33
N GLN A 22 21.73 10.23 10.03
CA GLN A 22 21.76 11.60 9.50
C GLN A 22 23.12 12.28 9.66
N MET A 23 24.13 11.54 10.09
CA MET A 23 25.47 12.11 10.19
C MET A 23 25.93 12.58 8.82
N SER A 24 26.37 13.84 8.74
CA SER A 24 26.85 14.41 7.49
C SER A 24 28.01 13.60 6.96
N ILE A 25 27.97 13.22 5.70
CA ILE A 25 29.08 12.55 5.01
C ILE A 25 30.35 13.40 5.00
N HIS A 26 30.23 14.73 5.07
CA HIS A 26 31.37 15.62 5.19
C HIS A 26 32.11 15.48 6.53
N LEU A 27 31.41 15.11 7.59
CA LEU A 27 32.02 14.87 8.91
C LEU A 27 32.69 13.50 9.02
N THR A 28 32.19 12.54 8.27
CA THR A 28 32.70 11.16 8.31
C THR A 28 33.79 10.89 7.28
N GLY A 29 33.95 11.76 6.28
CA GLY A 29 34.84 11.53 5.14
C GLY A 29 34.45 10.29 4.29
N ALA A 30 33.27 9.74 4.52
CA ALA A 30 32.81 8.54 3.86
C ALA A 30 31.91 8.86 2.65
N TYR A 31 31.86 7.97 1.68
CA TYR A 31 30.99 8.09 0.50
C TYR A 31 29.50 8.01 0.85
N SER A 32 29.15 7.35 1.95
CA SER A 32 27.79 7.21 2.43
C SER A 32 27.69 7.41 3.93
N ALA A 33 26.55 7.86 4.42
CA ALA A 33 26.31 8.00 5.85
C ALA A 33 26.44 6.64 6.56
N PRO A 34 27.13 6.59 7.73
CA PRO A 34 27.23 5.36 8.49
C PRO A 34 25.86 4.87 8.91
N ARG A 35 25.71 3.56 9.02
CA ARG A 35 24.47 2.96 9.50
C ARG A 35 24.43 2.95 11.02
N ALA A 36 23.25 3.20 11.56
CA ALA A 36 22.95 3.14 12.98
C ALA A 36 21.68 2.34 13.24
N ASN A 37 21.54 1.80 14.43
CA ASN A 37 20.34 1.12 14.86
C ASN A 37 19.34 2.15 15.37
N ILE A 38 18.51 2.66 14.45
CA ILE A 38 17.56 3.75 14.69
C ILE A 38 16.19 3.37 14.16
N GLY A 39 15.16 3.79 14.90
CA GLY A 39 13.77 3.58 14.52
C GLY A 39 13.17 2.24 14.96
N ASP A 40 11.91 2.32 15.34
CA ASP A 40 11.12 1.19 15.80
C ASP A 40 9.88 1.00 14.94
N LEU A 41 9.58 -0.26 14.60
CA LEU A 41 8.39 -0.65 13.88
C LEU A 41 7.51 -1.54 14.74
N LEU A 42 6.24 -1.21 14.82
CA LEU A 42 5.22 -2.04 15.43
C LEU A 42 4.40 -2.71 14.34
N ASN A 43 4.42 -4.04 14.32
CA ASN A 43 3.62 -4.86 13.42
C ASN A 43 2.50 -5.55 14.20
N ARG A 44 1.26 -5.30 13.80
CA ARG A 44 0.06 -5.89 14.38
C ARG A 44 -0.77 -6.56 13.29
N GLY A 45 -1.36 -7.68 13.64
CA GLY A 45 -2.20 -8.37 12.68
C GLY A 45 -3.11 -9.41 13.30
N LEU A 46 -4.00 -9.87 12.42
CA LEU A 46 -4.95 -10.94 12.66
C LEU A 46 -4.83 -11.91 11.49
N GLU A 47 -4.72 -13.19 11.80
CA GLU A 47 -4.77 -14.27 10.81
C GLU A 47 -5.92 -15.20 11.14
N LEU A 48 -6.65 -15.62 10.11
CA LEU A 48 -7.80 -16.50 10.21
C LEU A 48 -7.62 -17.63 9.21
N ASN A 49 -7.83 -18.87 9.67
CA ASN A 49 -7.89 -20.04 8.82
C ASN A 49 -9.10 -20.90 9.22
N LEU A 50 -10.05 -21.05 8.30
CA LEU A 50 -11.26 -21.85 8.47
C LEU A 50 -11.25 -22.98 7.46
N THR A 51 -11.38 -24.20 7.93
CA THR A 51 -11.51 -25.37 7.06
C THR A 51 -12.80 -26.11 7.40
N TRP A 52 -13.65 -26.24 6.41
CA TRP A 52 -14.84 -27.09 6.47
C TRP A 52 -14.65 -28.31 5.57
N LYS A 53 -14.92 -29.49 6.12
CA LYS A 53 -14.90 -30.76 5.35
C LYS A 53 -16.17 -31.51 5.62
N ASP A 54 -16.83 -31.98 4.57
CA ASP A 54 -18.05 -32.82 4.69
C ASP A 54 -18.20 -33.75 3.50
N LYS A 55 -19.24 -34.58 3.57
CA LYS A 55 -19.59 -35.54 2.55
C LYS A 55 -21.11 -35.53 2.30
N ILE A 56 -21.48 -35.39 1.05
CA ILE A 56 -22.89 -35.48 0.60
C ILE A 56 -23.01 -36.66 -0.37
N GLY A 57 -23.62 -37.74 0.11
CA GLY A 57 -23.68 -38.97 -0.67
C GLY A 57 -22.30 -39.54 -0.97
N ASN A 58 -21.92 -39.59 -2.25
CA ASN A 58 -20.60 -40.03 -2.71
C ASN A 58 -19.63 -38.88 -3.04
N VAL A 59 -20.02 -37.65 -2.77
CA VAL A 59 -19.18 -36.46 -3.00
C VAL A 59 -18.53 -36.05 -1.68
N GLU A 60 -17.22 -36.09 -1.62
CA GLU A 60 -16.44 -35.50 -0.52
C GLU A 60 -16.01 -34.09 -0.93
N TYR A 61 -16.22 -33.11 -0.06
CA TYR A 61 -15.83 -31.75 -0.36
C TYR A 61 -15.15 -31.06 0.82
N SER A 62 -14.31 -30.11 0.51
CA SER A 62 -13.71 -29.22 1.49
C SER A 62 -13.68 -27.78 1.01
N VAL A 63 -13.88 -26.87 1.96
CA VAL A 63 -13.76 -25.43 1.77
C VAL A 63 -12.75 -24.94 2.78
N ASN A 64 -11.68 -24.32 2.31
CA ASN A 64 -10.72 -23.62 3.15
C ASN A 64 -10.79 -22.12 2.85
N LEU A 65 -10.99 -21.34 3.89
CA LEU A 65 -10.96 -19.87 3.87
C LEU A 65 -9.79 -19.41 4.72
N ASN A 66 -8.87 -18.67 4.14
CA ASN A 66 -7.80 -18.03 4.88
C ASN A 66 -7.83 -16.52 4.65
N GLY A 67 -7.45 -15.77 5.67
CA GLY A 67 -7.40 -14.34 5.60
C GLY A 67 -6.36 -13.80 6.58
N ALA A 68 -5.67 -12.74 6.19
CA ALA A 68 -4.72 -12.06 7.05
C ALA A 68 -4.86 -10.55 6.90
N TYR A 69 -4.92 -9.87 8.03
CA TYR A 69 -4.83 -8.42 8.11
C TYR A 69 -3.53 -8.03 8.81
N ASN A 70 -2.75 -7.17 8.18
CA ASN A 70 -1.47 -6.73 8.70
C ASN A 70 -1.34 -5.21 8.64
N ARG A 71 -0.89 -4.61 9.75
CA ARG A 71 -0.58 -3.19 9.83
C ARG A 71 0.75 -2.98 10.52
N THR A 72 1.70 -2.43 9.79
CA THR A 72 3.01 -2.06 10.30
C THR A 72 3.10 -0.55 10.42
N VAL A 73 3.30 -0.03 11.62
CA VAL A 73 3.41 1.40 11.90
C VAL A 73 4.79 1.75 12.44
N LEU A 74 5.24 2.95 12.10
CA LEU A 74 6.48 3.52 12.59
C LEU A 74 6.24 4.10 13.98
N LYS A 75 6.94 3.61 15.01
CA LYS A 75 6.80 4.06 16.39
C LYS A 75 7.85 5.06 16.81
N GLU A 76 9.06 4.84 16.36
CA GLU A 76 10.18 5.73 16.64
C GLU A 76 11.05 5.88 15.39
N TRP A 77 11.53 7.10 15.19
CA TRP A 77 12.43 7.43 14.12
C TRP A 77 13.38 8.52 14.60
N ASN A 78 14.61 8.16 14.87
CA ASN A 78 15.64 9.05 15.44
C ASN A 78 16.26 10.00 14.40
N GLU A 79 15.55 10.30 13.34
CA GLU A 79 15.96 11.28 12.35
C GLU A 79 15.09 12.52 12.47
N PHE A 80 15.65 13.69 12.13
CA PHE A 80 14.85 14.89 11.97
C PHE A 80 13.75 14.62 10.95
N LEU A 81 12.50 14.72 11.38
CA LEU A 81 11.30 14.56 10.55
C LEU A 81 11.14 15.72 9.53
N SER A 82 12.26 16.34 9.12
CA SER A 82 12.27 17.44 8.17
C SER A 82 11.78 17.08 6.76
N ARG A 83 11.68 15.78 6.48
CA ARG A 83 10.99 15.31 5.28
C ARG A 83 9.53 15.11 5.63
N GLY A 84 8.65 16.02 5.24
CA GLY A 84 7.22 16.06 5.54
C GLY A 84 6.39 14.82 5.14
N TRP A 85 7.03 13.67 4.95
CA TRP A 85 6.43 12.40 4.57
C TRP A 85 6.74 11.23 5.53
N VAL A 86 7.45 11.49 6.63
CA VAL A 86 7.64 10.51 7.71
C VAL A 86 6.77 10.92 8.88
N TYR A 87 5.78 10.11 9.19
CA TYR A 87 4.86 10.35 10.31
C TYR A 87 4.92 9.19 11.30
N LEU A 88 5.11 9.50 12.58
CA LEU A 88 4.98 8.52 13.65
C LEU A 88 3.54 8.03 13.75
N ASP A 89 3.35 6.79 14.17
CA ASP A 89 2.07 6.08 14.26
C ASP A 89 1.33 5.87 12.92
N MET A 90 1.96 6.26 11.82
CA MET A 90 1.46 5.95 10.48
C MET A 90 2.05 4.65 9.94
N PRO A 91 1.35 3.97 9.01
CA PRO A 91 1.91 2.81 8.33
C PRO A 91 3.21 3.15 7.63
N TYR A 92 4.18 2.27 7.67
CA TYR A 92 5.54 2.47 7.12
C TYR A 92 5.43 2.63 5.64
N HIS A 93 4.85 2.71 4.81
CA HIS A 93 4.66 2.98 3.38
C HIS A 93 3.22 3.45 3.09
N PHE A 94 2.72 4.35 3.92
CA PHE A 94 1.42 4.93 3.67
C PHE A 94 1.44 5.80 2.39
N LEU A 95 0.27 5.97 1.83
CA LEU A 95 0.08 6.82 0.66
C LEU A 95 -0.02 8.28 1.10
N TYR A 96 0.86 9.15 0.57
CA TYR A 96 0.86 10.59 0.83
C TYR A 96 0.80 11.34 -0.49
N VAL A 97 -0.38 11.82 -0.86
CA VAL A 97 -0.68 12.31 -2.21
C VAL A 97 -1.66 13.46 -2.20
N TYR A 98 -1.72 14.16 -3.34
CA TYR A 98 -2.80 15.12 -3.60
C TYR A 98 -4.14 14.38 -3.77
N GLU A 99 -5.18 14.96 -3.24
CA GLU A 99 -6.55 14.50 -3.48
C GLU A 99 -7.00 14.96 -4.87
N ASN A 100 -7.65 14.06 -5.61
CA ASN A 100 -8.18 14.34 -6.93
C ASN A 100 -9.49 15.12 -6.81
N ASN A 101 -9.65 16.20 -7.59
CA ASN A 101 -10.86 17.01 -7.70
C ASN A 101 -11.48 16.93 -9.11
N GLY A 102 -11.20 15.87 -9.85
CA GLY A 102 -11.69 15.67 -11.21
C GLY A 102 -10.61 15.82 -12.27
N ILE A 103 -11.02 15.80 -13.52
CA ILE A 103 -10.18 15.97 -14.69
C ILE A 103 -10.59 17.28 -15.39
N ALA A 104 -9.64 18.11 -15.73
CA ALA A 104 -9.86 19.32 -16.51
C ALA A 104 -10.31 18.94 -17.94
N GLN A 105 -11.57 19.08 -18.25
CA GLN A 105 -12.14 18.75 -19.56
C GLN A 105 -12.21 19.95 -20.48
N THR A 106 -12.41 21.13 -19.92
CA THR A 106 -12.63 22.37 -20.65
C THR A 106 -11.57 23.42 -20.32
N TRP A 107 -11.41 24.39 -21.19
CA TRP A 107 -10.57 25.56 -20.92
C TRP A 107 -11.06 26.38 -19.71
N GLN A 108 -12.37 26.33 -19.43
CA GLN A 108 -12.93 26.97 -18.24
C GLN A 108 -12.46 26.29 -16.95
N ASP A 109 -12.35 24.96 -16.94
CA ASP A 109 -11.81 24.22 -15.79
C ASP A 109 -10.36 24.61 -15.54
N ILE A 110 -9.56 24.75 -16.61
CA ILE A 110 -8.17 25.18 -16.53
C ILE A 110 -8.07 26.60 -16.00
N TYR A 111 -8.91 27.51 -16.52
CA TYR A 111 -8.91 28.90 -16.07
C TYR A 111 -9.26 29.02 -14.58
N ASN A 112 -10.25 28.26 -14.11
CA ASN A 112 -10.65 28.22 -12.72
C ASN A 112 -9.56 27.60 -11.81
N ASN A 113 -8.63 26.84 -12.36
CA ASN A 113 -7.53 26.19 -11.67
C ASN A 113 -6.15 26.66 -12.16
N THR A 114 -6.04 27.91 -12.62
CA THR A 114 -4.84 28.50 -13.24
C THR A 114 -3.52 28.27 -12.46
N PRO A 115 -3.51 28.34 -11.10
CA PRO A 115 -2.27 28.10 -10.35
C PRO A 115 -1.64 26.73 -10.55
N GLN A 116 -2.38 25.75 -11.08
CA GLN A 116 -1.87 24.40 -11.28
C GLN A 116 -1.18 24.15 -12.62
N GLY A 117 -1.28 25.08 -13.57
CA GLY A 117 -0.65 24.93 -14.91
C GLY A 117 -1.16 23.73 -15.69
N LEU A 118 -2.47 23.50 -15.68
CA LEU A 118 -3.11 22.34 -16.28
C LEU A 118 -3.28 22.45 -17.79
N SER A 119 -3.40 21.28 -18.44
CA SER A 119 -3.87 21.11 -19.81
C SER A 119 -5.16 20.29 -19.83
N PRO A 120 -5.96 20.34 -20.92
CA PRO A 120 -7.14 19.47 -21.03
C PRO A 120 -6.76 18.01 -20.93
N GLY A 121 -7.41 17.27 -20.03
CA GLY A 121 -7.11 15.90 -19.69
C GLY A 121 -6.28 15.71 -18.42
N ASP A 122 -5.72 16.78 -17.85
CA ASP A 122 -4.96 16.70 -16.60
C ASP A 122 -5.86 16.56 -15.38
N VAL A 123 -5.32 15.94 -14.32
CA VAL A 123 -6.00 15.79 -13.04
C VAL A 123 -5.93 17.09 -12.26
N ILE A 124 -7.09 17.60 -11.87
CA ILE A 124 -7.21 18.75 -10.98
C ILE A 124 -6.89 18.28 -9.55
N ARG A 125 -5.91 18.90 -8.92
CA ARG A 125 -5.57 18.65 -7.52
C ARG A 125 -6.42 19.55 -6.63
N LYS A 126 -6.86 18.99 -5.50
CA LYS A 126 -7.66 19.73 -4.53
C LYS A 126 -6.76 20.57 -3.64
N ASP A 127 -7.11 21.82 -3.50
CA ASP A 127 -6.58 22.70 -2.47
C ASP A 127 -7.21 22.30 -1.12
N LEU A 128 -6.40 21.73 -0.23
CA LEU A 128 -6.89 21.21 1.05
C LEU A 128 -6.84 22.26 2.16
N ASN A 129 -5.93 23.22 2.06
CA ASN A 129 -5.77 24.29 3.06
C ASN A 129 -6.53 25.56 2.68
N GLY A 130 -6.99 25.70 1.43
CA GLY A 130 -7.76 26.85 0.95
C GLY A 130 -6.96 28.12 0.70
N ASP A 131 -5.63 27.99 0.49
CA ASP A 131 -4.76 29.16 0.26
C ASP A 131 -4.66 29.56 -1.23
N GLY A 132 -5.28 28.79 -2.13
CA GLY A 132 -5.30 29.01 -3.57
C GLY A 132 -4.03 28.56 -4.28
N ILE A 133 -3.06 27.96 -3.57
CA ILE A 133 -1.79 27.47 -4.12
C ILE A 133 -1.70 25.96 -3.90
N ILE A 134 -1.48 25.20 -4.94
CA ILE A 134 -1.29 23.75 -4.80
C ILE A 134 0.18 23.44 -4.53
N ASP A 135 0.47 23.13 -3.27
CA ASP A 135 1.82 22.82 -2.82
C ASP A 135 1.88 21.53 -1.95
N GLY A 136 3.02 21.31 -1.28
CA GLY A 136 3.22 20.15 -0.42
C GLY A 136 2.23 20.04 0.75
N LYS A 137 1.56 21.13 1.14
CA LYS A 137 0.60 21.17 2.25
C LYS A 137 -0.77 20.61 1.85
N ASP A 138 -1.06 20.54 0.54
CA ASP A 138 -2.30 19.96 0.00
C ASP A 138 -2.24 18.45 -0.15
N LYS A 139 -1.15 17.82 0.26
CA LYS A 139 -1.04 16.37 0.29
C LYS A 139 -1.73 15.81 1.51
N LYS A 140 -2.46 14.71 1.31
CA LYS A 140 -3.17 13.97 2.34
C LYS A 140 -2.56 12.61 2.57
N ALA A 141 -2.42 12.25 3.85
CA ALA A 141 -1.99 10.92 4.25
C ALA A 141 -3.18 9.95 4.28
N TYR A 142 -3.01 8.78 3.69
CA TYR A 142 -4.00 7.70 3.70
C TYR A 142 -3.47 6.52 4.52
N PRO A 143 -3.74 6.49 5.85
CA PRO A 143 -3.14 5.51 6.76
C PRO A 143 -3.64 4.08 6.55
N ASN A 144 -4.75 3.89 5.85
CA ASN A 144 -5.31 2.56 5.57
C ASN A 144 -4.92 2.01 4.20
N ILE A 145 -4.08 2.75 3.47
CA ILE A 145 -3.64 2.37 2.13
C ILE A 145 -2.12 2.28 2.15
N GLN A 146 -1.60 1.10 1.83
CA GLN A 146 -0.17 0.90 1.67
C GLN A 146 0.21 0.84 0.19
N ARG A 147 1.39 1.33 -0.13
CA ARG A 147 1.91 1.34 -1.49
C ARG A 147 2.48 -0.01 -1.91
N ASP A 148 3.24 -0.66 -1.03
CA ASP A 148 4.06 -1.81 -1.39
C ASP A 148 3.31 -3.14 -1.37
N ARG A 149 2.34 -3.26 -0.45
CA ARG A 149 1.67 -4.54 -0.19
C ARG A 149 0.23 -4.33 0.24
N PRO A 150 -0.67 -5.28 -0.02
CA PRO A 150 -2.01 -5.23 0.52
C PRO A 150 -1.98 -5.31 2.04
N THR A 151 -2.86 -4.58 2.70
CA THR A 151 -3.06 -4.66 4.16
C THR A 151 -3.86 -5.89 4.55
N THR A 152 -4.71 -6.35 3.65
CA THR A 152 -5.53 -7.55 3.83
C THR A 152 -5.28 -8.49 2.67
N THR A 153 -5.02 -9.75 2.96
CA THR A 153 -4.95 -10.83 1.97
C THR A 153 -6.00 -11.88 2.31
N TYR A 154 -6.53 -12.54 1.30
CA TYR A 154 -7.47 -13.63 1.48
C TYR A 154 -7.26 -14.71 0.43
N GLY A 155 -7.63 -15.94 0.79
CA GLY A 155 -7.63 -17.08 -0.08
C GLY A 155 -8.84 -17.97 0.18
N ILE A 156 -9.38 -18.57 -0.88
CA ILE A 156 -10.47 -19.51 -0.83
C ILE A 156 -10.04 -20.72 -1.65
N THR A 157 -9.94 -21.87 -1.00
CA THR A 157 -9.69 -23.15 -1.69
C THR A 157 -10.93 -24.02 -1.61
N LEU A 158 -11.43 -24.42 -2.75
CA LEU A 158 -12.56 -25.35 -2.89
C LEU A 158 -12.03 -26.65 -3.46
N GLN A 159 -12.38 -27.77 -2.84
CA GLN A 159 -12.01 -29.10 -3.31
C GLN A 159 -13.24 -30.00 -3.29
N ALA A 160 -13.39 -30.82 -4.29
CA ALA A 160 -14.42 -31.86 -4.34
C ALA A 160 -13.89 -33.13 -5.03
N ALA A 161 -14.25 -34.29 -4.50
CA ALA A 161 -13.93 -35.58 -5.03
C ALA A 161 -15.19 -36.42 -5.24
N TRP A 162 -15.32 -37.02 -6.42
CA TRP A 162 -16.46 -37.87 -6.76
C TRP A 162 -16.06 -39.01 -7.72
N LYS A 163 -16.24 -40.25 -7.30
CA LYS A 163 -16.02 -41.44 -8.11
C LYS A 163 -14.72 -41.46 -8.93
N GLY A 164 -13.61 -41.04 -8.34
CA GLY A 164 -12.30 -41.00 -8.98
C GLY A 164 -12.00 -39.70 -9.76
N PHE A 165 -12.93 -38.74 -9.78
CA PHE A 165 -12.69 -37.39 -10.28
C PHE A 165 -12.45 -36.45 -9.13
N ASP A 166 -11.39 -35.64 -9.23
CA ASP A 166 -11.03 -34.60 -8.27
C ASP A 166 -11.03 -33.24 -8.95
N ILE A 167 -11.60 -32.26 -8.28
CA ILE A 167 -11.54 -30.87 -8.69
C ILE A 167 -10.98 -30.01 -7.54
N SER A 168 -10.08 -29.10 -7.87
CA SER A 168 -9.55 -28.10 -6.92
C SER A 168 -9.55 -26.73 -7.57
N MET A 169 -10.08 -25.74 -6.85
CA MET A 169 -10.12 -24.34 -7.26
C MET A 169 -9.51 -23.48 -6.17
N LEU A 170 -8.60 -22.58 -6.55
CA LEU A 170 -7.97 -21.62 -5.67
C LEU A 170 -8.27 -20.19 -6.15
N PHE A 171 -8.83 -19.40 -5.25
CA PHE A 171 -9.02 -17.97 -5.42
C PHE A 171 -8.20 -17.24 -4.36
N ASN A 172 -7.42 -16.24 -4.77
CA ASN A 172 -6.66 -15.42 -3.84
C ASN A 172 -6.72 -13.95 -4.26
N GLY A 173 -6.59 -13.07 -3.28
CA GLY A 173 -6.62 -11.64 -3.54
C GLY A 173 -6.06 -10.82 -2.38
N GLY A 174 -5.93 -9.54 -2.65
CA GLY A 174 -5.46 -8.57 -1.66
C GLY A 174 -6.21 -7.25 -1.75
N LEU A 175 -6.42 -6.63 -0.60
CA LEU A 175 -7.10 -5.34 -0.44
C LEU A 175 -6.21 -4.35 0.31
N GLY A 176 -6.47 -3.06 0.14
CA GLY A 176 -5.76 -2.00 0.86
C GLY A 176 -4.41 -1.62 0.26
N ARG A 177 -4.09 -2.10 -0.95
CA ARG A 177 -2.95 -1.62 -1.74
C ARG A 177 -3.44 -0.65 -2.81
N LYS A 178 -2.76 0.48 -2.93
CA LYS A 178 -2.83 1.35 -4.11
C LYS A 178 -1.42 1.70 -4.52
N ASP A 179 -1.15 1.55 -5.78
CA ASP A 179 0.12 1.94 -6.37
C ASP A 179 -0.09 3.15 -7.28
N PHE A 180 0.96 3.95 -7.43
CA PHE A 180 0.99 4.94 -8.47
C PHE A 180 1.51 4.27 -9.72
N TRP A 181 0.84 4.47 -10.80
CA TRP A 181 1.44 4.28 -12.10
C TRP A 181 2.38 5.47 -12.35
N LEU A 182 3.55 5.43 -11.73
CA LEU A 182 4.64 6.33 -12.05
C LEU A 182 5.25 5.83 -13.37
N THR A 183 4.66 6.24 -14.47
CA THR A 183 5.45 6.34 -15.69
C THR A 183 6.39 7.51 -15.45
N ASP A 184 7.65 7.20 -15.31
CA ASP A 184 8.70 8.21 -15.27
C ASP A 184 8.83 8.78 -16.68
N PHE A 185 7.97 9.74 -16.99
CA PHE A 185 7.88 10.35 -18.33
C PHE A 185 9.17 11.05 -18.74
N ASN A 186 10.08 11.27 -17.79
CA ASN A 186 11.32 11.96 -18.06
C ASN A 186 12.45 11.05 -18.56
N ASN A 187 12.36 9.73 -18.40
CA ASN A 187 13.47 8.82 -18.67
C ASN A 187 13.13 7.62 -19.56
N THR A 188 11.89 7.46 -20.00
CA THR A 188 11.49 6.33 -20.83
C THR A 188 11.50 6.68 -22.31
N ALA A 189 11.92 5.73 -23.14
CA ALA A 189 11.87 5.83 -24.58
C ALA A 189 10.45 6.16 -25.06
N PHE A 190 10.33 6.91 -26.12
CA PHE A 190 9.08 7.43 -26.69
C PHE A 190 7.99 6.38 -26.89
N ALA A 191 8.35 5.10 -27.01
CA ALA A 191 7.44 3.98 -27.19
C ALA A 191 6.64 3.64 -25.93
N ASP A 192 7.23 3.74 -24.75
CA ASP A 192 6.58 3.37 -23.47
C ASP A 192 5.53 4.39 -23.04
N ARG A 193 5.63 5.62 -23.50
CA ARG A 193 4.65 6.67 -23.20
C ARG A 193 3.26 6.43 -23.82
N ARG A 194 3.19 5.69 -24.92
CA ARG A 194 1.92 5.44 -25.62
C ARG A 194 1.05 4.38 -24.95
N TYR A 195 1.64 3.47 -24.22
CA TYR A 195 0.91 2.37 -23.58
C TYR A 195 0.44 2.69 -22.16
N ALA A 196 1.03 3.69 -21.54
CA ALA A 196 0.66 4.11 -20.18
C ALA A 196 -0.63 4.96 -20.11
N SER A 197 -1.10 5.47 -21.23
CA SER A 197 -2.29 6.36 -21.31
C SER A 197 -3.60 5.66 -21.66
N THR A 198 -3.60 4.34 -21.86
CA THR A 198 -4.77 3.61 -22.40
C THR A 198 -5.47 2.68 -21.41
N TRP A 199 -5.14 2.76 -20.11
CA TRP A 199 -5.81 1.93 -19.08
C TRP A 199 -6.26 2.75 -17.89
#